data_4c26ae982ab0c15e6bf755e2a246be55
#
_entry.id   4c26ae982ab0c15e6bf755e2a246be55
#
_cell.length_a   1.000
_cell.length_b   1.000
_cell.length_c   1.000
_cell.angle_alpha   90.00
_cell.angle_beta   90.00
_cell.angle_gamma   90.00
#
_symmetry.space_group_name_H-M   'P 1'
#
loop_
_entity.id
_entity.type
_entity.pdbx_description
1 polymer ?
#
loop_
_entity_poly.entity_id
_entity_poly.type
_entity_poly.pdbx_seq_one_letter_code
_entity_poly.pdbx_strand_id
1 'polypeptide(L)'
;MQNTESTIYFNFSYFALRLLGKGLYSNHWTAIAELVANGLDAQADSVKIYINLIDQENASIEIFDNGSGMDYNDLSEKYVLIGKDKREDDQISEEIKKQLMGRKGIGKLAALYMSNKYYLVSKKNGKETAWCLDASNVKDSDIPKLDKCIVSNIGIECYQEWEKIQTGTLIRLTNVNLTNFGVKTLEGLKARLSDF
;
A
#
# COMPACT_ATOMS: atom_id res chain seq x y z
N MET A 1 -40.90 14.23 20.83
CA MET A 1 -40.21 13.48 19.79
C MET A 1 -38.99 14.31 19.40
N GLN A 2 -37.82 13.96 19.92
CA GLN A 2 -36.60 14.64 19.54
C GLN A 2 -36.22 14.16 18.12
N ASN A 3 -36.18 15.10 17.17
CA ASN A 3 -35.57 14.89 15.88
C ASN A 3 -34.06 14.61 16.11
N THR A 4 -33.70 13.38 16.10
CA THR A 4 -32.27 13.01 15.92
C THR A 4 -31.93 13.38 14.50
N GLU A 5 -31.29 14.53 14.29
CA GLU A 5 -30.64 14.86 13.03
C GLU A 5 -29.68 13.74 12.71
N SER A 6 -30.03 12.93 11.71
CA SER A 6 -29.16 11.87 11.26
C SER A 6 -27.99 12.49 10.46
N THR A 7 -26.79 12.31 10.94
CA THR A 7 -25.58 12.73 10.21
C THR A 7 -25.46 11.94 8.91
N ILE A 8 -25.20 12.63 7.80
CA ILE A 8 -25.00 12.02 6.47
C ILE A 8 -23.50 12.02 6.20
N TYR A 9 -22.94 10.82 5.91
CA TYR A 9 -21.54 10.64 5.59
C TYR A 9 -21.35 10.48 4.09
N PHE A 10 -20.23 10.99 3.54
CA PHE A 10 -19.83 10.71 2.17
C PHE A 10 -19.25 9.29 2.09
N ASN A 11 -19.73 8.50 1.12
CA ASN A 11 -19.17 7.20 0.77
C ASN A 11 -18.43 7.31 -0.57
N PHE A 12 -17.26 6.73 -0.63
CA PHE A 12 -16.45 6.69 -1.85
C PHE A 12 -16.63 5.36 -2.56
N SER A 13 -16.85 5.42 -3.86
CA SER A 13 -16.96 4.24 -4.73
C SER A 13 -15.57 3.79 -5.24
N TYR A 14 -15.50 2.57 -5.81
CA TYR A 14 -14.29 2.12 -6.52
C TYR A 14 -13.87 3.07 -7.64
N PHE A 15 -14.85 3.66 -8.35
CA PHE A 15 -14.55 4.66 -9.38
C PHE A 15 -13.79 5.86 -8.82
N ALA A 16 -14.27 6.43 -7.71
CA ALA A 16 -13.60 7.56 -7.07
C ALA A 16 -12.19 7.18 -6.58
N LEU A 17 -12.05 5.98 -5.98
CA LEU A 17 -10.77 5.48 -5.49
C LEU A 17 -9.75 5.30 -6.63
N ARG A 18 -10.17 4.73 -7.77
CA ARG A 18 -9.31 4.58 -8.96
C ARG A 18 -8.96 5.92 -9.58
N LEU A 19 -9.90 6.85 -9.64
CA LEU A 19 -9.68 8.19 -10.18
C LEU A 19 -8.63 8.94 -9.35
N LEU A 20 -8.74 8.88 -8.02
CA LEU A 20 -7.75 9.44 -7.11
C LEU A 20 -6.39 8.78 -7.31
N GLY A 21 -6.31 7.45 -7.32
CA GLY A 21 -5.06 6.73 -7.53
C GLY A 21 -4.38 7.13 -8.83
N LYS A 22 -5.10 7.10 -9.95
CA LYS A 22 -4.57 7.48 -11.27
C LYS A 22 -4.19 8.95 -11.39
N GLY A 23 -4.89 9.84 -10.71
CA GLY A 23 -4.62 11.28 -10.77
C GLY A 23 -3.45 11.76 -9.91
N LEU A 24 -3.02 10.96 -8.93
CA LEU A 24 -1.99 11.35 -7.96
C LEU A 24 -0.55 11.13 -8.46
N TYR A 25 -0.35 10.19 -9.36
CA TYR A 25 0.98 9.77 -9.80
C TYR A 25 1.15 9.94 -11.30
N SER A 26 2.32 10.41 -11.72
CA SER A 26 2.66 10.62 -13.13
C SER A 26 3.42 9.42 -13.74
N ASN A 27 4.00 8.58 -12.90
CA ASN A 27 4.81 7.43 -13.33
C ASN A 27 4.94 6.37 -12.22
N HIS A 28 5.39 5.17 -12.60
CA HIS A 28 5.48 4.01 -11.72
C HIS A 28 6.51 4.19 -10.59
N TRP A 29 7.67 4.84 -10.84
CA TRP A 29 8.68 5.00 -9.78
C TRP A 29 8.26 5.97 -8.69
N THR A 30 7.48 7.01 -9.03
CA THR A 30 6.90 7.87 -8.00
C THR A 30 5.94 7.08 -7.11
N ALA A 31 5.11 6.21 -7.71
CA ALA A 31 4.22 5.35 -6.95
C ALA A 31 4.98 4.33 -6.08
N ILE A 32 6.04 3.69 -6.63
CA ILE A 32 6.90 2.78 -5.86
C ILE A 32 7.58 3.53 -4.70
N ALA A 33 8.13 4.73 -4.95
CA ALA A 33 8.77 5.54 -3.92
C ALA A 33 7.82 5.86 -2.75
N GLU A 34 6.55 6.13 -3.02
CA GLU A 34 5.53 6.33 -1.97
C GLU A 34 5.30 5.05 -1.15
N LEU A 35 5.31 3.88 -1.79
CA LEU A 35 5.18 2.61 -1.05
C LEU A 35 6.42 2.33 -0.20
N VAL A 36 7.61 2.68 -0.69
CA VAL A 36 8.86 2.62 0.08
C VAL A 36 8.81 3.58 1.27
N ALA A 37 8.38 4.84 1.05
CA ALA A 37 8.22 5.83 2.10
C ALA A 37 7.26 5.35 3.22
N ASN A 38 6.22 4.59 2.88
CA ASN A 38 5.34 4.00 3.89
C ASN A 38 6.06 2.98 4.78
N GLY A 39 6.99 2.20 4.23
CA GLY A 39 7.83 1.28 5.02
C GLY A 39 8.77 2.05 5.97
N LEU A 40 9.41 3.12 5.48
CA LEU A 40 10.26 3.98 6.30
C LEU A 40 9.45 4.71 7.39
N ASP A 41 8.25 5.19 7.06
CA ASP A 41 7.31 5.77 8.05
C ASP A 41 6.87 4.76 9.12
N ALA A 42 6.89 3.46 8.80
CA ALA A 42 6.66 2.37 9.76
C ALA A 42 7.94 2.01 10.55
N GLN A 43 8.98 2.84 10.48
CA GLN A 43 10.27 2.67 11.15
C GLN A 43 10.99 1.37 10.75
N ALA A 44 10.91 1.02 9.47
CA ALA A 44 11.66 -0.11 8.95
C ALA A 44 13.15 0.24 8.81
N ASP A 45 14.02 -0.70 9.19
CA ASP A 45 15.46 -0.64 8.92
C ASP A 45 15.77 -0.99 7.45
N SER A 46 14.85 -1.69 6.80
CA SER A 46 15.03 -2.16 5.43
C SER A 46 13.70 -2.23 4.69
N VAL A 47 13.69 -1.69 3.49
CA VAL A 47 12.60 -1.87 2.52
C VAL A 47 13.18 -2.53 1.28
N LYS A 48 12.57 -3.64 0.84
CA LYS A 48 13.02 -4.41 -0.33
C LYS A 48 11.96 -4.38 -1.42
N ILE A 49 12.42 -4.33 -2.66
CA ILE A 49 11.57 -4.32 -3.85
C ILE A 49 11.95 -5.50 -4.74
N TYR A 50 10.99 -6.34 -5.07
CA TYR A 50 11.12 -7.42 -6.04
C TYR A 50 10.23 -7.12 -7.23
N ILE A 51 10.79 -7.22 -8.42
CA ILE A 51 10.07 -6.97 -9.68
C ILE A 51 10.23 -8.21 -10.56
N ASN A 52 9.12 -8.89 -10.83
CA ASN A 52 9.11 -10.01 -11.76
C ASN A 52 8.68 -9.51 -13.15
N LEU A 53 9.58 -9.62 -14.12
CA LEU A 53 9.40 -9.16 -15.50
C LEU A 53 9.29 -10.32 -16.50
N ILE A 54 8.98 -11.54 -16.05
CA ILE A 54 8.82 -12.71 -16.95
C ILE A 54 7.72 -12.43 -17.97
N ASP A 55 6.61 -11.85 -17.52
CA ASP A 55 5.56 -11.29 -18.36
C ASP A 55 5.42 -9.80 -18.07
N GLN A 56 5.87 -8.96 -18.98
CA GLN A 56 5.86 -7.51 -18.79
C GLN A 56 4.45 -6.88 -18.88
N GLU A 57 3.49 -7.55 -19.51
CA GLU A 57 2.10 -7.09 -19.55
C GLU A 57 1.37 -7.42 -18.24
N ASN A 58 1.79 -8.49 -17.56
CA ASN A 58 1.20 -8.98 -16.32
C ASN A 58 2.25 -9.16 -15.22
N ALA A 59 3.16 -8.21 -15.10
CA ALA A 59 4.25 -8.26 -14.13
C ALA A 59 3.72 -8.24 -12.67
N SER A 60 4.55 -8.72 -11.74
CA SER A 60 4.32 -8.54 -10.31
C SER A 60 5.40 -7.67 -9.67
N ILE A 61 4.99 -6.90 -8.68
CA ILE A 61 5.91 -6.09 -7.85
C ILE A 61 5.61 -6.40 -6.40
N GLU A 62 6.62 -6.73 -5.63
CA GLU A 62 6.54 -6.89 -4.19
C GLU A 62 7.41 -5.83 -3.52
N ILE A 63 6.82 -5.12 -2.58
CA ILE A 63 7.51 -4.17 -1.71
C ILE A 63 7.26 -4.64 -0.30
N PHE A 64 8.32 -5.04 0.41
CA PHE A 64 8.19 -5.42 1.80
C PHE A 64 9.18 -4.70 2.69
N ASP A 65 8.73 -4.39 3.89
CA ASP A 65 9.48 -3.75 4.94
C ASP A 65 9.52 -4.62 6.21
N ASN A 66 10.49 -4.37 7.07
CA ASN A 66 10.58 -4.96 8.40
C ASN A 66 10.18 -3.98 9.51
N GLY A 67 9.25 -3.06 9.19
CA GLY A 67 8.74 -2.08 10.13
C GLY A 67 7.77 -2.64 11.16
N SER A 68 6.98 -1.77 11.77
CA SER A 68 6.08 -2.12 12.90
C SER A 68 4.97 -3.12 12.55
N GLY A 69 4.63 -3.27 11.26
CA GLY A 69 3.50 -4.04 10.80
C GLY A 69 2.15 -3.46 11.25
N MET A 70 1.06 -4.14 10.89
CA MET A 70 -0.31 -3.71 11.20
C MET A 70 -1.12 -4.90 11.68
N ASP A 71 -1.90 -4.73 12.72
CA ASP A 71 -2.95 -5.66 13.12
C ASP A 71 -4.31 -5.28 12.50
N TYR A 72 -5.38 -5.98 12.87
CA TYR A 72 -6.70 -5.70 12.34
C TYR A 72 -7.19 -4.29 12.68
N ASN A 73 -6.92 -3.81 13.89
CA ASN A 73 -7.35 -2.47 14.31
C ASN A 73 -6.60 -1.37 13.53
N ASP A 74 -5.27 -1.54 13.34
CA ASP A 74 -4.51 -0.60 12.52
C ASP A 74 -5.03 -0.57 11.07
N LEU A 75 -5.42 -1.72 10.53
CA LEU A 75 -5.98 -1.79 9.17
C LEU A 75 -7.35 -1.12 9.09
N SER A 76 -8.26 -1.45 10.00
CA SER A 76 -9.65 -0.97 9.99
C SER A 76 -9.80 0.49 10.40
N GLU A 77 -8.93 1.01 11.25
CA GLU A 77 -9.05 2.34 11.83
C GLU A 77 -8.04 3.36 11.26
N LYS A 78 -6.91 2.87 10.72
CA LYS A 78 -5.84 3.76 10.21
C LYS A 78 -5.56 3.56 8.73
N TYR A 79 -5.33 2.30 8.29
CA TYR A 79 -4.94 2.05 6.90
C TYR A 79 -6.03 2.38 5.90
N VAL A 80 -7.29 2.02 6.17
CA VAL A 80 -8.42 2.27 5.24
C VAL A 80 -8.82 3.74 5.16
N LEU A 81 -8.43 4.57 6.12
CA LEU A 81 -8.71 6.00 6.09
C LEU A 81 -7.85 6.71 5.05
N ILE A 82 -8.50 7.31 4.06
CA ILE A 82 -7.84 8.08 3.00
C ILE A 82 -7.84 9.54 3.39
N GLY A 83 -6.69 10.20 3.25
CA GLY A 83 -6.56 11.64 3.51
C GLY A 83 -6.34 12.03 4.98
N LYS A 84 -6.17 11.07 5.89
CA LYS A 84 -5.80 11.38 7.28
C LYS A 84 -4.31 11.64 7.38
N ASP A 85 -3.93 12.81 7.89
CA ASP A 85 -2.52 13.12 8.15
C ASP A 85 -2.01 12.25 9.32
N LYS A 86 -0.94 11.49 9.07
CA LYS A 86 -0.30 10.65 10.10
C LYS A 86 0.22 11.46 11.30
N ARG A 87 0.49 12.76 11.11
CA ARG A 87 0.97 13.66 12.18
C ARG A 87 -0.10 14.06 13.18
N GLU A 88 -1.38 13.88 12.81
CA GLU A 88 -2.51 14.12 13.71
C GLU A 88 -2.75 12.94 14.65
N ASP A 89 -1.96 11.86 14.56
CA ASP A 89 -2.05 10.73 15.48
C ASP A 89 -1.31 11.07 16.79
N ASP A 90 -2.07 11.26 17.86
CA ASP A 90 -1.54 11.57 19.20
C ASP A 90 -0.70 10.43 19.81
N GLN A 91 -0.77 9.22 19.25
CA GLN A 91 0.03 8.08 19.69
C GLN A 91 1.46 8.10 19.13
N ILE A 92 1.75 8.99 18.19
CA ILE A 92 3.07 9.13 17.56
C ILE A 92 3.85 10.26 18.25
N SER A 93 5.10 10.00 18.67
CA SER A 93 5.93 11.02 19.29
C SER A 93 6.28 12.16 18.31
N GLU A 94 6.51 13.37 18.83
CA GLU A 94 6.85 14.53 18.00
C GLU A 94 8.17 14.35 17.21
N GLU A 95 9.09 13.52 17.71
CA GLU A 95 10.33 13.18 17.00
C GLU A 95 10.04 12.33 15.78
N ILE A 96 9.18 11.32 15.89
CA ILE A 96 8.74 10.47 14.78
C ILE A 96 7.93 11.29 13.78
N LYS A 97 6.99 12.13 14.25
CA LYS A 97 6.19 12.99 13.37
C LYS A 97 7.03 13.87 12.45
N LYS A 98 8.19 14.35 12.92
CA LYS A 98 9.13 15.14 12.12
C LYS A 98 9.82 14.34 11.01
N GLN A 99 9.97 13.04 11.19
CA GLN A 99 10.63 12.13 10.25
C GLN A 99 9.66 11.55 9.21
N LEU A 100 8.33 11.63 9.44
CA LEU A 100 7.34 11.08 8.52
C LEU A 100 7.43 11.74 7.14
N MET A 101 7.61 10.91 6.12
CA MET A 101 7.69 11.32 4.71
C MET A 101 6.30 11.48 4.12
N GLY A 102 5.37 10.58 4.44
CA GLY A 102 3.97 10.61 3.98
C GLY A 102 3.11 11.59 4.78
N ARG A 103 2.74 12.72 4.16
CA ARG A 103 2.02 13.82 4.84
C ARG A 103 0.51 13.75 4.70
N LYS A 104 0.00 13.19 3.62
CA LYS A 104 -1.41 13.36 3.23
C LYS A 104 -2.29 12.12 3.43
N GLY A 105 -1.74 11.02 3.95
CA GLY A 105 -2.47 9.76 4.13
C GLY A 105 -3.00 9.13 2.83
N ILE A 106 -2.44 9.49 1.69
CA ILE A 106 -2.86 9.04 0.35
C ILE A 106 -1.85 8.10 -0.32
N GLY A 107 -0.65 7.93 0.22
CA GLY A 107 0.41 7.09 -0.36
C GLY A 107 -0.01 5.64 -0.61
N LYS A 108 -0.95 5.10 0.16
CA LYS A 108 -1.56 3.77 -0.06
C LYS A 108 -2.28 3.64 -1.41
N LEU A 109 -2.70 4.76 -2.02
CA LEU A 109 -3.32 4.78 -3.34
C LEU A 109 -2.31 4.53 -4.47
N ALA A 110 -1.01 4.57 -4.19
CA ALA A 110 0.04 4.22 -5.13
C ALA A 110 -0.10 2.78 -5.65
N ALA A 111 -0.55 1.86 -4.81
CA ALA A 111 -0.85 0.49 -5.23
C ALA A 111 -1.93 0.46 -6.33
N LEU A 112 -3.00 1.25 -6.18
CA LEU A 112 -4.10 1.32 -7.14
C LEU A 112 -3.77 2.11 -8.41
N TYR A 113 -2.77 2.97 -8.38
CA TYR A 113 -2.22 3.58 -9.59
C TYR A 113 -1.60 2.52 -10.52
N MET A 114 -0.91 1.55 -9.93
CA MET A 114 -0.12 0.56 -10.66
C MET A 114 -0.90 -0.71 -11.00
N SER A 115 -1.86 -1.11 -10.16
CA SER A 115 -2.59 -2.37 -10.31
C SER A 115 -4.04 -2.24 -9.84
N ASN A 116 -4.95 -2.93 -10.53
CA ASN A 116 -6.33 -3.08 -10.06
C ASN A 116 -6.47 -4.13 -8.95
N LYS A 117 -5.41 -4.91 -8.69
CA LYS A 117 -5.43 -5.95 -7.66
C LYS A 117 -4.11 -5.99 -6.89
N TYR A 118 -4.20 -5.86 -5.58
CA TYR A 118 -3.04 -6.03 -4.73
C TYR A 118 -3.36 -6.80 -3.46
N TYR A 119 -2.34 -7.40 -2.90
CA TYR A 119 -2.37 -8.05 -1.59
C TYR A 119 -1.58 -7.23 -0.59
N LEU A 120 -2.12 -7.15 0.61
CA LEU A 120 -1.51 -6.57 1.79
C LEU A 120 -1.31 -7.69 2.81
N VAL A 121 -0.06 -8.05 3.08
CA VAL A 121 0.29 -9.02 4.11
C VAL A 121 1.01 -8.27 5.23
N SER A 122 0.67 -8.55 6.46
CA SER A 122 1.29 -7.88 7.59
C SER A 122 1.54 -8.83 8.74
N LYS A 123 2.71 -8.67 9.39
CA LYS A 123 3.10 -9.34 10.63
C LYS A 123 3.20 -8.33 11.75
N LYS A 124 2.46 -8.55 12.84
CA LYS A 124 2.53 -7.74 14.05
C LYS A 124 2.28 -8.63 15.27
N ASN A 125 3.12 -8.51 16.30
CA ASN A 125 3.01 -9.29 17.54
C ASN A 125 2.94 -10.82 17.30
N GLY A 126 3.73 -11.34 16.35
CA GLY A 126 3.77 -12.75 15.98
C GLY A 126 2.54 -13.26 15.23
N LYS A 127 1.62 -12.37 14.83
CA LYS A 127 0.45 -12.72 14.04
C LYS A 127 0.61 -12.22 12.60
N GLU A 128 0.40 -13.12 11.65
CA GLU A 128 0.36 -12.80 10.23
C GLU A 128 -1.08 -12.70 9.76
N THR A 129 -1.38 -11.67 8.97
CA THR A 129 -2.68 -11.47 8.32
C THR A 129 -2.50 -11.08 6.88
N ALA A 130 -3.42 -11.49 6.02
CA ALA A 130 -3.40 -11.15 4.60
C ALA A 130 -4.76 -10.69 4.11
N TRP A 131 -4.74 -9.68 3.26
CA TRP A 131 -5.90 -9.01 2.73
C TRP A 131 -5.71 -8.75 1.24
N CYS A 132 -6.80 -8.76 0.49
CA CYS A 132 -6.81 -8.48 -0.94
C CYS A 132 -7.78 -7.34 -1.25
N LEU A 133 -7.31 -6.34 -1.97
CA LEU A 133 -8.17 -5.43 -2.70
C LEU A 133 -8.17 -5.85 -4.16
N ASP A 134 -9.35 -6.18 -4.70
CA ASP A 134 -9.53 -6.55 -6.10
C ASP A 134 -10.59 -5.66 -6.74
N ALA A 135 -10.14 -4.73 -7.57
CA ALA A 135 -10.97 -3.80 -8.32
C ALA A 135 -11.14 -4.23 -9.81
N SER A 136 -10.75 -5.47 -10.17
CA SER A 136 -10.75 -5.93 -11.57
C SER A 136 -12.16 -6.16 -12.11
N ASN A 137 -13.06 -6.69 -11.27
CA ASN A 137 -14.40 -7.13 -11.67
C ASN A 137 -15.53 -6.53 -10.78
N VAL A 138 -15.30 -5.34 -10.22
CA VAL A 138 -16.28 -4.65 -9.39
C VAL A 138 -17.04 -3.62 -10.21
N LYS A 139 -18.27 -3.30 -9.80
CA LYS A 139 -18.99 -2.13 -10.34
C LYS A 139 -18.36 -0.85 -9.83
N ASP A 140 -18.34 0.16 -10.65
CA ASP A 140 -17.80 1.46 -10.27
C ASP A 140 -18.49 2.09 -9.05
N SER A 141 -19.76 1.74 -8.82
CA SER A 141 -20.56 2.17 -7.68
C SER A 141 -20.27 1.41 -6.38
N ASP A 142 -19.58 0.26 -6.43
CA ASP A 142 -19.35 -0.56 -5.26
C ASP A 142 -18.38 0.14 -4.28
N ILE A 143 -18.56 -0.14 -2.98
CA ILE A 143 -17.70 0.40 -1.92
C ILE A 143 -16.40 -0.41 -1.89
N PRO A 144 -15.23 0.25 -1.91
CA PRO A 144 -13.95 -0.43 -1.80
C PRO A 144 -13.82 -1.22 -0.50
N LYS A 145 -13.27 -2.43 -0.59
CA LYS A 145 -13.08 -3.30 0.56
C LYS A 145 -11.77 -4.08 0.46
N LEU A 146 -11.28 -4.50 1.61
CA LEU A 146 -10.20 -5.47 1.74
C LEU A 146 -10.83 -6.79 2.19
N ASP A 147 -10.76 -7.79 1.34
CA ASP A 147 -11.21 -9.15 1.68
C ASP A 147 -10.06 -9.94 2.30
N LYS A 148 -10.32 -10.63 3.41
CA LYS A 148 -9.33 -11.48 4.06
C LYS A 148 -8.96 -12.64 3.15
N CYS A 149 -7.67 -12.96 3.06
CA CYS A 149 -7.17 -14.06 2.25
C CYS A 149 -6.14 -14.92 3.02
N ILE A 150 -5.73 -16.03 2.42
CA ILE A 150 -4.77 -16.98 3.00
C ILE A 150 -3.41 -16.70 2.36
N VAL A 151 -2.37 -16.49 3.17
CA VAL A 151 -1.02 -16.12 2.71
C VAL A 151 -0.46 -17.11 1.69
N SER A 152 -0.61 -18.41 1.91
CA SER A 152 -0.12 -19.46 0.99
C SER A 152 -0.73 -19.41 -0.41
N ASN A 153 -1.88 -18.75 -0.58
CA ASN A 153 -2.57 -18.64 -1.87
C ASN A 153 -2.16 -17.38 -2.65
N ILE A 154 -1.33 -16.52 -2.07
CA ILE A 154 -0.93 -15.24 -2.69
C ILE A 154 0.18 -15.44 -3.73
N GLY A 155 1.04 -16.45 -3.54
CA GLY A 155 2.19 -16.69 -4.42
C GLY A 155 3.28 -15.62 -4.24
N ILE A 156 3.65 -15.35 -2.99
CA ILE A 156 4.72 -14.39 -2.63
C ILE A 156 6.06 -14.91 -3.14
N GLU A 157 6.75 -14.13 -3.96
CA GLU A 157 8.04 -14.50 -4.56
C GLU A 157 9.20 -14.37 -3.56
N CYS A 158 9.16 -13.33 -2.71
CA CYS A 158 10.16 -13.13 -1.65
C CYS A 158 9.84 -13.87 -0.34
N TYR A 159 9.02 -14.94 -0.39
CA TYR A 159 8.50 -15.63 0.80
C TYR A 159 9.61 -16.10 1.77
N GLN A 160 10.72 -16.60 1.25
CA GLN A 160 11.84 -17.06 2.09
C GLN A 160 12.48 -15.94 2.95
N GLU A 161 12.43 -14.70 2.48
CA GLU A 161 12.90 -13.56 3.25
C GLU A 161 11.78 -13.01 4.14
N TRP A 162 10.56 -12.96 3.63
CA TRP A 162 9.37 -12.57 4.39
C TRP A 162 9.15 -13.46 5.62
N GLU A 163 9.36 -14.77 5.50
CA GLU A 163 9.19 -15.72 6.61
C GLU A 163 10.10 -15.41 7.80
N LYS A 164 11.30 -14.90 7.56
CA LYS A 164 12.33 -14.63 8.57
C LYS A 164 12.07 -13.41 9.44
N ILE A 165 11.28 -12.45 8.97
CA ILE A 165 10.99 -11.25 9.75
C ILE A 165 9.89 -11.51 10.77
N GLN A 166 9.94 -10.81 11.90
CA GLN A 166 8.98 -10.92 12.99
C GLN A 166 7.83 -9.91 12.87
N THR A 167 8.14 -8.74 12.33
CA THR A 167 7.19 -7.64 12.08
C THR A 167 7.44 -7.04 10.72
N GLY A 168 6.42 -6.48 10.09
CA GLY A 168 6.57 -5.79 8.82
C GLY A 168 5.31 -5.81 7.97
N THR A 169 5.40 -5.19 6.79
CA THR A 169 4.33 -5.16 5.81
C THR A 169 4.85 -5.54 4.43
N LEU A 170 4.09 -6.33 3.70
CA LEU A 170 4.34 -6.69 2.31
C LEU A 170 3.15 -6.28 1.47
N ILE A 171 3.42 -5.48 0.43
CA ILE A 171 2.47 -5.15 -0.63
C ILE A 171 2.88 -5.94 -1.88
N ARG A 172 1.99 -6.79 -2.39
CA ARG A 172 2.17 -7.48 -3.67
C ARG A 172 1.17 -6.96 -4.69
N LEU A 173 1.68 -6.30 -5.72
CA LEU A 173 0.92 -5.85 -6.89
C LEU A 173 0.94 -6.95 -7.95
N THR A 174 -0.20 -7.23 -8.57
CA THR A 174 -0.33 -8.23 -9.64
C THR A 174 -0.89 -7.58 -10.90
N ASN A 175 -0.62 -8.18 -12.07
CA ASN A 175 -1.07 -7.67 -13.36
C ASN A 175 -0.66 -6.20 -13.59
N VAL A 176 0.58 -5.88 -13.26
CA VAL A 176 1.16 -4.56 -13.51
C VAL A 176 1.67 -4.51 -14.93
N ASN A 177 1.25 -3.53 -15.72
CA ASN A 177 1.78 -3.34 -17.06
C ASN A 177 3.13 -2.59 -17.00
N LEU A 178 4.20 -3.30 -17.28
CA LEU A 178 5.58 -2.81 -17.30
C LEU A 178 6.23 -2.91 -18.69
N THR A 179 5.45 -2.98 -19.77
CA THR A 179 5.97 -3.08 -21.15
C THR A 179 6.94 -1.96 -21.51
N ASN A 180 6.78 -0.79 -20.91
CA ASN A 180 7.69 0.35 -21.08
C ASN A 180 8.75 0.46 -19.98
N PHE A 181 8.91 -0.58 -19.15
CA PHE A 181 9.82 -0.60 -18.01
C PHE A 181 11.20 -1.10 -18.47
N GLY A 182 12.07 -0.19 -18.89
CA GLY A 182 13.41 -0.49 -19.37
C GLY A 182 14.50 -0.05 -18.38
N VAL A 183 15.77 -0.20 -18.80
CA VAL A 183 16.95 0.18 -18.01
C VAL A 183 16.87 1.62 -17.49
N LYS A 184 16.47 2.57 -18.34
CA LYS A 184 16.29 3.98 -17.94
C LYS A 184 15.25 4.17 -16.83
N THR A 185 14.23 3.33 -16.80
CA THR A 185 13.21 3.33 -15.74
C THR A 185 13.79 2.86 -14.42
N LEU A 186 14.60 1.79 -14.43
CA LEU A 186 15.31 1.31 -13.25
C LEU A 186 16.33 2.32 -12.71
N GLU A 187 17.04 3.00 -13.59
CA GLU A 187 17.94 4.10 -13.21
C GLU A 187 17.18 5.26 -12.57
N GLY A 188 16.03 5.65 -13.14
CA GLY A 188 15.14 6.66 -12.57
C GLY A 188 14.59 6.26 -11.20
N LEU A 189 14.23 4.98 -11.01
CA LEU A 189 13.82 4.46 -9.70
C LEU A 189 14.95 4.51 -8.70
N LYS A 190 16.16 4.05 -9.07
CA LYS A 190 17.36 4.11 -8.20
C LYS A 190 17.66 5.54 -7.78
N ALA A 191 17.68 6.49 -8.73
CA ALA A 191 17.89 7.90 -8.44
C ALA A 191 16.85 8.44 -7.46
N ARG A 192 15.58 8.10 -7.66
CA ARG A 192 14.51 8.54 -6.76
C ARG A 192 14.62 7.96 -5.36
N LEU A 193 15.03 6.69 -5.25
CA LEU A 193 15.22 6.01 -3.96
C LEU A 193 16.47 6.49 -3.22
N SER A 194 17.47 7.07 -3.92
CA SER A 194 18.66 7.64 -3.27
C SER A 194 18.37 8.99 -2.58
N ASP A 195 17.19 9.57 -2.80
CA ASP A 195 16.75 10.80 -2.12
C ASP A 195 16.14 10.51 -0.73
N PHE A 196 15.99 9.22 -0.34
CA PHE A 196 15.52 8.78 0.97
C PHE A 196 16.68 8.45 1.90
#